data_8bb43d3b407f9c13348d4d0b899139ed
#
_entry.id   8bb43d3b407f9c13348d4d0b899139ed
#
_cell.length_a   1.000
_cell.length_b   1.000
_cell.length_c   1.000
_cell.angle_alpha   90.00
_cell.angle_beta   90.00
_cell.angle_gamma   90.00
#
_symmetry.space_group_name_H-M   'P 1'
#
loop_
_entity.id
_entity.type
_entity.pdbx_description
1 polymer ?
#
loop_
_entity_poly.entity_id
_entity_poly.type
_entity_poly.pdbx_seq_one_letter_code
_entity_poly.pdbx_strand_id
1 'polypeptide(L)'
;FFHGCAGQYFEVETSIHSVLVLEHLGYEVLVPKHGCCGLALQSNGLYDDARKYVSKLTRDLRSVNQDAPIISASGSCGGMLRHEAHEILEMDTVELRDVGSRTWDICEFLLHLYDQGELDTDFQRIDVTIPYHAPCQLKSQGMGKPAIELMSLIPGVTVKDSEQPCC
;
A
#
# COMPACT_ATOMS: atom_id res chain seq x y z
N PHE A 1 -8.48 -5.93 0.14
CA PHE A 1 -7.81 -4.72 -0.39
C PHE A 1 -8.28 -3.48 0.36
N PHE A 2 -7.34 -2.61 0.72
CA PHE A 2 -7.58 -1.35 1.42
C PHE A 2 -7.22 -0.16 0.53
N HIS A 3 -8.22 0.47 -0.09
CA HIS A 3 -8.02 1.56 -1.05
C HIS A 3 -7.72 2.92 -0.40
N GLY A 4 -8.07 3.12 0.88
CA GLY A 4 -7.97 4.42 1.53
C GLY A 4 -8.89 5.49 0.92
N CYS A 5 -8.84 6.71 1.44
CA CYS A 5 -9.65 7.81 0.90
C CYS A 5 -9.13 8.30 -0.47
N ALA A 6 -7.82 8.29 -0.68
CA ALA A 6 -7.25 8.67 -1.98
C ALA A 6 -7.72 7.71 -3.09
N GLY A 7 -7.61 6.41 -2.88
CA GLY A 7 -8.06 5.41 -3.84
C GLY A 7 -9.57 5.37 -4.04
N GLN A 8 -10.36 5.87 -3.07
CA GLN A 8 -11.82 5.95 -3.21
C GLN A 8 -12.29 7.15 -4.03
N TYR A 9 -11.63 8.30 -3.92
CA TYR A 9 -12.15 9.56 -4.44
C TYR A 9 -11.29 10.22 -5.52
N PHE A 10 -10.00 9.92 -5.58
CA PHE A 10 -9.07 10.59 -6.48
C PHE A 10 -8.37 9.62 -7.43
N GLU A 11 -7.83 8.51 -6.90
CA GLU A 11 -7.03 7.52 -7.63
C GLU A 11 -7.83 6.21 -7.83
N VAL A 12 -9.10 6.35 -8.26
CA VAL A 12 -10.03 5.22 -8.36
C VAL A 12 -9.53 4.15 -9.32
N GLU A 13 -9.01 4.56 -10.48
CA GLU A 13 -8.47 3.65 -11.50
C GLU A 13 -7.28 2.84 -10.95
N THR A 14 -6.41 3.45 -10.16
CA THR A 14 -5.30 2.74 -9.50
C THR A 14 -5.83 1.65 -8.57
N SER A 15 -6.88 1.93 -7.81
CA SER A 15 -7.51 0.96 -6.92
C SER A 15 -8.16 -0.18 -7.69
N ILE A 16 -8.89 0.12 -8.76
CA ILE A 16 -9.53 -0.88 -9.63
C ILE A 16 -8.48 -1.79 -10.26
N HIS A 17 -7.44 -1.22 -10.88
CA HIS A 17 -6.39 -2.01 -11.51
C HIS A 17 -5.61 -2.86 -10.49
N SER A 18 -5.42 -2.36 -9.28
CA SER A 18 -4.79 -3.14 -8.21
C SER A 18 -5.60 -4.40 -7.86
N VAL A 19 -6.93 -4.25 -7.75
CA VAL A 19 -7.82 -5.39 -7.51
C VAL A 19 -7.77 -6.36 -8.68
N LEU A 20 -7.89 -5.85 -9.92
CA LEU A 20 -7.87 -6.69 -11.14
C LEU A 20 -6.56 -7.50 -11.27
N VAL A 21 -5.41 -6.90 -10.93
CA VAL A 21 -4.12 -7.62 -10.93
C VAL A 21 -4.13 -8.75 -9.91
N LEU A 22 -4.59 -8.49 -8.69
CA LEU A 22 -4.66 -9.53 -7.65
C LEU A 22 -5.63 -10.66 -8.04
N GLU A 23 -6.79 -10.33 -8.60
CA GLU A 23 -7.75 -11.34 -9.10
C GLU A 23 -7.19 -12.12 -10.27
N HIS A 24 -6.44 -11.48 -11.18
CA HIS A 24 -5.77 -12.18 -12.29
C HIS A 24 -4.73 -13.19 -11.80
N LEU A 25 -4.08 -12.90 -10.67
CA LEU A 25 -3.17 -13.83 -10.00
C LEU A 25 -3.88 -14.93 -9.21
N GLY A 26 -5.21 -14.99 -9.25
CA GLY A 26 -6.02 -16.03 -8.62
C GLY A 26 -6.43 -15.76 -7.17
N TYR A 27 -6.21 -14.55 -6.66
CA TYR A 27 -6.66 -14.18 -5.32
C TYR A 27 -8.15 -13.83 -5.31
N GLU A 28 -8.87 -14.27 -4.28
CA GLU A 28 -10.18 -13.72 -3.92
C GLU A 28 -9.96 -12.39 -3.19
N VAL A 29 -10.31 -11.27 -3.82
CA VAL A 29 -10.05 -9.94 -3.26
C VAL A 29 -11.27 -9.40 -2.51
N LEU A 30 -11.15 -9.32 -1.20
CA LEU A 30 -12.16 -8.71 -0.35
C LEU A 30 -11.91 -7.20 -0.23
N VAL A 31 -12.92 -6.39 -0.55
CA VAL A 31 -12.87 -4.93 -0.40
C VAL A 31 -13.89 -4.52 0.67
N PRO A 32 -13.50 -4.51 1.95
CA PRO A 32 -14.42 -4.17 3.03
C PRO A 32 -14.82 -2.70 3.00
N LYS A 33 -15.97 -2.41 3.56
CA LYS A 33 -16.33 -1.02 3.86
C LYS A 33 -15.45 -0.52 5.01
N HIS A 34 -14.65 0.48 4.76
CA HIS A 34 -13.73 1.04 5.75
C HIS A 34 -13.68 2.57 5.69
N GLY A 35 -13.08 3.19 6.70
CA GLY A 35 -12.83 4.63 6.77
C GLY A 35 -11.42 5.02 6.28
N CYS A 36 -11.05 6.27 6.53
CA CYS A 36 -9.71 6.81 6.30
C CYS A 36 -8.71 6.27 7.33
N CYS A 37 -7.42 6.21 6.96
CA CYS A 37 -6.33 5.82 7.87
C CYS A 37 -5.99 6.90 8.93
N GLY A 38 -6.50 8.11 8.79
CA GLY A 38 -6.27 9.19 9.76
C GLY A 38 -5.00 10.02 9.51
N LEU A 39 -4.19 9.70 8.51
CA LEU A 39 -2.93 10.42 8.24
C LEU A 39 -3.13 11.92 8.08
N ALA A 40 -4.14 12.36 7.36
CA ALA A 40 -4.41 13.78 7.16
C ALA A 40 -4.71 14.52 8.48
N LEU A 41 -5.33 13.84 9.44
CA LEU A 41 -5.57 14.40 10.78
C LEU A 41 -4.27 14.47 11.57
N GLN A 42 -3.49 13.40 11.57
CA GLN A 42 -2.17 13.34 12.22
C GLN A 42 -1.25 14.44 11.68
N SER A 43 -1.14 14.61 10.37
CA SER A 43 -0.29 15.63 9.75
C SER A 43 -0.70 17.08 10.09
N ASN A 44 -1.95 17.28 10.52
CA ASN A 44 -2.46 18.56 10.98
C ASN A 44 -2.48 18.69 12.53
N GLY A 45 -1.85 17.77 13.25
CA GLY A 45 -1.76 17.79 14.72
C GLY A 45 -3.03 17.38 15.45
N LEU A 46 -4.04 16.85 14.73
CA LEU A 46 -5.31 16.38 15.31
C LEU A 46 -5.19 14.92 15.76
N TYR A 47 -4.26 14.67 16.68
CA TYR A 47 -3.85 13.31 17.07
C TYR A 47 -4.98 12.49 17.70
N ASP A 48 -5.82 13.09 18.55
CA ASP A 48 -6.93 12.37 19.18
C ASP A 48 -7.97 11.88 18.16
N ASP A 49 -8.23 12.67 17.13
CA ASP A 49 -9.13 12.27 16.05
C ASP A 49 -8.45 11.24 15.14
N ALA A 50 -7.15 11.41 14.85
CA ALA A 50 -6.38 10.40 14.11
C ALA A 50 -6.44 9.03 14.79
N ARG A 51 -6.25 8.97 16.13
CA ARG A 51 -6.36 7.73 16.92
C ARG A 51 -7.73 7.05 16.76
N LYS A 52 -8.83 7.83 16.74
CA LYS A 52 -10.18 7.30 16.53
C LYS A 52 -10.33 6.65 15.15
N TYR A 53 -9.78 7.32 14.11
CA TYR A 53 -9.80 6.80 12.74
C TYR A 53 -8.98 5.52 12.59
N VAL A 54 -7.76 5.50 13.11
CA VAL A 54 -6.92 4.29 13.13
C VAL A 54 -7.62 3.14 13.85
N SER A 55 -8.16 3.39 15.05
CA SER A 55 -8.87 2.37 15.84
C SER A 55 -10.08 1.81 15.12
N LYS A 56 -10.83 2.68 14.42
CA LYS A 56 -11.98 2.24 13.62
C LYS A 56 -11.52 1.39 12.43
N LEU A 57 -10.53 1.88 11.68
CA LEU A 57 -9.99 1.17 10.53
C LEU A 57 -9.44 -0.21 10.91
N THR A 58 -8.68 -0.31 12.01
CA THR A 58 -8.16 -1.58 12.53
C THR A 58 -9.28 -2.58 12.77
N ARG A 59 -10.39 -2.16 13.39
CA ARG A 59 -11.57 -3.01 13.59
C ARG A 59 -12.23 -3.41 12.27
N ASP A 60 -12.41 -2.46 11.35
CA ASP A 60 -13.05 -2.70 10.06
C ASP A 60 -12.25 -3.76 9.26
N LEU A 61 -10.92 -3.64 9.19
CA LEU A 61 -10.06 -4.57 8.47
C LEU A 61 -10.05 -5.97 9.11
N ARG A 62 -9.99 -6.06 10.44
CA ARG A 62 -10.00 -7.35 11.16
C ARG A 62 -11.34 -8.07 11.08
N SER A 63 -12.43 -7.34 10.90
CA SER A 63 -13.77 -7.94 10.82
C SER A 63 -14.02 -8.81 9.59
N VAL A 64 -13.19 -8.65 8.55
CA VAL A 64 -13.36 -9.34 7.27
C VAL A 64 -12.59 -10.66 7.23
N ASN A 65 -11.30 -10.60 7.51
CA ASN A 65 -10.43 -11.79 7.58
C ASN A 65 -9.24 -11.46 8.49
N GLN A 66 -8.90 -12.37 9.40
CA GLN A 66 -7.83 -12.17 10.38
C GLN A 66 -6.47 -12.73 9.93
N ASP A 67 -6.44 -13.52 8.86
CA ASP A 67 -5.24 -14.21 8.40
C ASP A 67 -4.75 -13.69 7.03
N ALA A 68 -5.63 -13.10 6.22
CA ALA A 68 -5.28 -12.64 4.88
C ALA A 68 -4.36 -11.41 4.91
N PRO A 69 -3.44 -11.26 3.94
CA PRO A 69 -2.67 -10.04 3.76
C PRO A 69 -3.58 -8.85 3.44
N ILE A 70 -3.20 -7.67 3.91
CA ILE A 70 -3.90 -6.42 3.68
C ILE A 70 -3.11 -5.62 2.66
N ILE A 71 -3.62 -5.52 1.45
CA ILE A 71 -2.92 -4.86 0.34
C ILE A 71 -3.44 -3.44 0.17
N SER A 72 -2.55 -2.46 0.06
CA SER A 72 -2.88 -1.07 -0.24
C SER A 72 -2.02 -0.52 -1.38
N ALA A 73 -2.65 0.26 -2.27
CA ALA A 73 -1.94 1.03 -3.30
C ALA A 73 -1.50 2.42 -2.80
N SER A 74 -1.71 2.72 -1.52
CA SER A 74 -1.36 4.01 -0.89
C SER A 74 -0.26 3.82 0.14
N GLY A 75 0.97 4.19 -0.19
CA GLY A 75 2.11 4.12 0.72
C GLY A 75 1.90 4.89 2.03
N SER A 76 1.16 6.00 1.97
CA SER A 76 0.79 6.78 3.16
C SER A 76 -0.15 6.02 4.10
N CYS A 77 -1.14 5.33 3.54
CA CYS A 77 -2.08 4.53 4.32
C CYS A 77 -1.40 3.29 4.91
N GLY A 78 -0.54 2.64 4.14
CA GLY A 78 0.28 1.52 4.60
C GLY A 78 1.21 1.95 5.75
N GLY A 79 1.92 3.07 5.57
CA GLY A 79 2.81 3.64 6.60
C GLY A 79 2.10 3.95 7.91
N MET A 80 0.89 4.49 7.84
CA MET A 80 0.08 4.74 9.05
C MET A 80 -0.19 3.45 9.84
N LEU A 81 -0.58 2.37 9.17
CA LEU A 81 -0.90 1.10 9.84
C LEU A 81 0.34 0.34 10.32
N ARG A 82 1.45 0.45 9.59
CA ARG A 82 2.68 -0.29 9.88
C ARG A 82 3.55 0.38 10.95
N HIS A 83 3.62 1.70 10.95
CA HIS A 83 4.61 2.45 11.75
C HIS A 83 4.04 3.68 12.45
N GLU A 84 3.43 4.63 11.73
CA GLU A 84 3.14 5.96 12.25
C GLU A 84 2.11 5.97 13.39
N ALA A 85 1.14 5.07 13.34
CA ALA A 85 0.17 4.96 14.44
C ALA A 85 0.85 4.56 15.75
N HIS A 86 1.89 3.73 15.67
CA HIS A 86 2.69 3.36 16.85
C HIS A 86 3.66 4.47 17.25
N GLU A 87 4.45 4.97 16.30
CA GLU A 87 5.57 5.88 16.58
C GLU A 87 5.12 7.31 16.90
N ILE A 88 4.07 7.79 16.23
CA ILE A 88 3.63 9.19 16.30
C ILE A 88 2.36 9.34 17.14
N LEU A 89 1.40 8.42 16.97
CA LEU A 89 0.17 8.45 17.74
C LEU A 89 0.26 7.67 19.05
N GLU A 90 1.39 7.04 19.33
CA GLU A 90 1.64 6.24 20.55
C GLU A 90 0.58 5.15 20.79
N MET A 91 0.10 4.56 19.69
CA MET A 91 -0.92 3.50 19.73
C MET A 91 -0.21 2.14 19.70
N ASP A 92 -0.33 1.37 20.78
CA ASP A 92 0.27 0.05 20.88
C ASP A 92 -0.74 -1.00 21.34
N THR A 93 -1.64 -1.39 20.43
CA THR A 93 -2.60 -2.46 20.68
C THR A 93 -2.23 -3.72 19.89
N VAL A 94 -2.61 -4.89 20.42
CA VAL A 94 -2.38 -6.18 19.74
C VAL A 94 -3.04 -6.21 18.37
N GLU A 95 -4.24 -5.64 18.27
CA GLU A 95 -5.02 -5.56 17.04
C GLU A 95 -4.34 -4.70 15.97
N LEU A 96 -3.75 -3.58 16.37
CA LEU A 96 -3.03 -2.70 15.45
C LEU A 96 -1.73 -3.35 14.97
N ARG A 97 -1.00 -3.99 15.88
CA ARG A 97 0.21 -4.76 15.50
C ARG A 97 -0.11 -5.89 14.52
N ASP A 98 -1.19 -6.62 14.75
CA ASP A 98 -1.66 -7.66 13.83
C ASP A 98 -1.95 -7.08 12.44
N VAL A 99 -2.75 -6.02 12.34
CA VAL A 99 -3.09 -5.36 11.07
C VAL A 99 -1.82 -4.80 10.40
N GLY A 100 -0.95 -4.13 11.16
CA GLY A 100 0.30 -3.57 10.62
C GLY A 100 1.23 -4.64 10.03
N SER A 101 1.38 -5.78 10.72
CA SER A 101 2.25 -6.88 10.28
C SER A 101 1.76 -7.58 8.99
N ARG A 102 0.47 -7.49 8.70
CA ARG A 102 -0.15 -8.06 7.49
C ARG A 102 -0.35 -7.03 6.37
N THR A 103 -0.04 -5.75 6.63
CA THR A 103 -0.21 -4.69 5.65
C THR A 103 0.98 -4.64 4.70
N TRP A 104 0.69 -4.62 3.40
CA TRP A 104 1.65 -4.56 2.30
C TRP A 104 1.34 -3.41 1.36
N ASP A 105 2.37 -2.76 0.85
CA ASP A 105 2.26 -2.00 -0.39
C ASP A 105 2.05 -2.96 -1.56
N ILE A 106 1.23 -2.59 -2.55
CA ILE A 106 0.93 -3.51 -3.67
C ILE A 106 2.17 -3.91 -4.45
N CYS A 107 3.08 -2.97 -4.71
CA CYS A 107 4.30 -3.28 -5.44
C CYS A 107 5.26 -4.15 -4.62
N GLU A 108 5.34 -3.92 -3.31
CA GLU A 108 6.07 -4.78 -2.37
C GLU A 108 5.52 -6.20 -2.37
N PHE A 109 4.20 -6.35 -2.33
CA PHE A 109 3.54 -7.65 -2.35
C PHE A 109 3.76 -8.40 -3.67
N LEU A 110 3.61 -7.72 -4.80
CA LEU A 110 3.85 -8.33 -6.11
C LEU A 110 5.32 -8.73 -6.31
N LEU A 111 6.25 -7.93 -5.81
CA LEU A 111 7.67 -8.28 -5.83
C LEU A 111 7.97 -9.49 -4.94
N HIS A 112 7.34 -9.57 -3.77
CA HIS A 112 7.42 -10.76 -2.92
C HIS A 112 6.91 -12.02 -3.65
N LEU A 113 5.79 -11.94 -4.38
CA LEU A 113 5.31 -13.06 -5.20
C LEU A 113 6.29 -13.43 -6.32
N TYR A 114 6.94 -12.43 -6.93
CA TYR A 114 7.99 -12.67 -7.92
C TYR A 114 9.16 -13.47 -7.32
N ASP A 115 9.63 -13.08 -6.14
CA ASP A 115 10.72 -13.76 -5.45
C ASP A 115 10.38 -15.19 -5.04
N GLN A 116 9.09 -15.49 -4.84
CA GLN A 116 8.59 -16.85 -4.58
C GLN A 116 8.35 -17.65 -5.86
N GLY A 117 8.47 -17.04 -7.04
CA GLY A 117 8.15 -17.68 -8.32
C GLY A 117 6.65 -17.84 -8.59
N GLU A 118 5.83 -17.05 -7.89
CA GLU A 118 4.36 -17.06 -7.98
C GLU A 118 3.80 -15.96 -8.87
N LEU A 119 4.63 -15.02 -9.34
CA LEU A 119 4.23 -13.99 -10.29
C LEU A 119 4.53 -14.44 -11.71
N ASP A 120 3.49 -14.54 -12.55
CA ASP A 120 3.68 -14.72 -13.99
C ASP A 120 4.29 -13.43 -14.58
N THR A 121 5.40 -13.57 -15.27
CA THR A 121 6.17 -12.47 -15.90
C THR A 121 6.15 -12.54 -17.43
N ASP A 122 5.26 -13.32 -18.04
CA ASP A 122 5.07 -13.33 -19.49
C ASP A 122 4.36 -12.05 -19.97
N PHE A 123 5.02 -10.92 -19.70
CA PHE A 123 4.52 -9.62 -20.06
C PHE A 123 4.70 -9.32 -21.53
N GLN A 124 3.68 -8.73 -22.13
CA GLN A 124 3.82 -8.16 -23.47
C GLN A 124 4.80 -6.98 -23.44
N ARG A 125 5.60 -6.84 -24.52
CA ARG A 125 6.54 -5.74 -24.67
C ARG A 125 5.83 -4.40 -24.78
N ILE A 126 6.26 -3.42 -23.99
CA ILE A 126 5.78 -2.05 -24.00
C ILE A 126 6.98 -1.11 -24.06
N ASP A 127 7.22 -0.47 -25.22
CA ASP A 127 8.32 0.47 -25.37
C ASP A 127 7.93 1.84 -24.79
N VAL A 128 8.24 2.07 -23.52
CA VAL A 128 7.92 3.32 -22.81
C VAL A 128 9.00 3.69 -21.81
N THR A 129 9.21 4.99 -21.64
CA THR A 129 10.03 5.54 -20.55
C THR A 129 9.12 6.17 -19.51
N ILE A 130 9.20 5.69 -18.28
CA ILE A 130 8.35 6.13 -17.15
C ILE A 130 9.21 6.94 -16.19
N PRO A 131 8.95 8.24 -15.96
CA PRO A 131 9.56 8.96 -14.85
C PRO A 131 8.97 8.45 -13.53
N TYR A 132 9.83 8.20 -12.57
CA TYR A 132 9.43 7.73 -11.26
C TYR A 132 9.97 8.64 -10.14
N HIS A 133 9.15 8.95 -9.19
CA HIS A 133 9.55 9.58 -7.94
C HIS A 133 9.15 8.70 -6.76
N ALA A 134 10.13 8.26 -5.97
CA ALA A 134 9.85 7.47 -4.78
C ALA A 134 9.25 8.37 -3.67
N PRO A 135 7.97 8.16 -3.27
CA PRO A 135 7.34 8.96 -2.24
C PRO A 135 8.06 8.87 -0.90
N CYS A 136 8.09 9.97 -0.14
CA CYS A 136 8.72 10.00 1.18
C CYS A 136 8.12 8.95 2.13
N GLN A 137 6.84 8.71 2.02
CA GLN A 137 6.13 7.70 2.82
C GLN A 137 6.54 6.25 2.50
N LEU A 138 7.01 5.94 1.30
CA LEU A 138 7.60 4.64 1.00
C LEU A 138 9.06 4.58 1.46
N LYS A 139 9.81 5.69 1.30
CA LYS A 139 11.20 5.78 1.77
C LYS A 139 11.31 5.58 3.28
N SER A 140 10.40 6.18 4.07
CA SER A 140 10.40 6.05 5.54
C SER A 140 10.13 4.61 6.03
N GLN A 141 9.46 3.81 5.23
CA GLN A 141 9.17 2.40 5.56
C GLN A 141 10.34 1.45 5.23
N GLY A 142 11.40 1.94 4.61
CA GLY A 142 12.60 1.15 4.34
C GLY A 142 12.44 0.02 3.30
N MET A 143 11.35 0.01 2.54
CA MET A 143 11.05 -1.07 1.58
C MET A 143 11.79 -0.93 0.23
N GLY A 144 12.67 0.04 0.07
CA GLY A 144 13.37 0.24 -1.18
C GLY A 144 12.53 0.90 -2.27
N LYS A 145 12.63 0.41 -3.49
CA LYS A 145 11.91 0.92 -4.67
C LYS A 145 11.19 -0.22 -5.42
N PRO A 146 10.27 -0.96 -4.77
CA PRO A 146 9.66 -2.15 -5.35
C PRO A 146 8.92 -1.86 -6.67
N ALA A 147 8.36 -0.66 -6.84
CA ALA A 147 7.71 -0.27 -8.09
C ALA A 147 8.70 -0.18 -9.26
N ILE A 148 9.94 0.28 -9.05
CA ILE A 148 10.97 0.31 -10.11
C ILE A 148 11.37 -1.11 -10.48
N GLU A 149 11.63 -1.95 -9.48
CA GLU A 149 12.04 -3.33 -9.69
C GLU A 149 10.96 -4.09 -10.47
N LEU A 150 9.71 -3.96 -10.04
CA LEU A 150 8.55 -4.60 -10.68
C LEU A 150 8.34 -4.12 -12.13
N MET A 151 8.36 -2.80 -12.39
CA MET A 151 8.21 -2.25 -13.74
C MET A 151 9.35 -2.67 -14.67
N SER A 152 10.55 -2.89 -14.13
CA SER A 152 11.71 -3.34 -14.90
C SER A 152 11.60 -4.78 -15.40
N LEU A 153 10.66 -5.56 -14.87
CA LEU A 153 10.33 -6.91 -15.38
C LEU A 153 9.59 -6.86 -16.72
N ILE A 154 8.96 -5.74 -17.06
CA ILE A 154 8.17 -5.59 -18.29
C ILE A 154 9.12 -5.28 -19.47
N PRO A 155 9.18 -6.11 -20.52
CA PRO A 155 10.05 -5.90 -21.66
C PRO A 155 9.79 -4.55 -22.33
N GLY A 156 10.85 -3.74 -22.55
CA GLY A 156 10.78 -2.43 -23.21
C GLY A 156 10.46 -1.26 -22.28
N VAL A 157 10.10 -1.50 -21.02
CA VAL A 157 9.94 -0.43 -20.03
C VAL A 157 11.29 0.05 -19.53
N THR A 158 11.47 1.36 -19.56
CA THR A 158 12.63 2.03 -18.94
C THR A 158 12.13 2.96 -17.85
N VAL A 159 12.57 2.75 -16.60
CA VAL A 159 12.22 3.62 -15.48
C VAL A 159 13.32 4.63 -15.24
N LYS A 160 12.98 5.92 -15.22
CA LYS A 160 13.88 7.02 -14.86
C LYS A 160 13.53 7.53 -13.47
N ASP A 161 14.33 7.16 -12.49
CA ASP A 161 14.20 7.69 -11.14
C ASP A 161 14.61 9.16 -11.10
N SER A 162 13.78 10.00 -10.50
CA SER A 162 14.04 11.42 -10.33
C SER A 162 15.17 11.71 -9.33
N GLU A 163 15.50 10.73 -8.47
CA GLU A 163 16.47 10.84 -7.35
C GLU A 163 16.20 12.03 -6.40
N GLN A 164 15.04 12.65 -6.49
CA GLN A 164 14.68 13.76 -5.61
C GLN A 164 14.41 13.27 -4.17
N PRO A 165 14.93 14.00 -3.15
CA PRO A 165 14.80 13.56 -1.76
C PRO A 165 13.38 13.74 -1.21
N CYS A 166 12.63 14.70 -1.73
CA CYS A 166 11.30 15.07 -1.24
C CYS A 166 10.36 15.44 -2.39
N CYS A 167 9.08 15.31 -2.15
CA CYS A 167 8.02 15.80 -3.04
C CYS A 167 7.99 17.36 -3.05
#